data_730535d67c6e2527ab8fb8d720e8799b
#
_entry.id   730535d67c6e2527ab8fb8d720e8799b
#
_cell.length_a   1.000
_cell.length_b   1.000
_cell.length_c   1.000
_cell.angle_alpha   90.00
_cell.angle_beta   90.00
_cell.angle_gamma   90.00
#
_symmetry.space_group_name_H-M   'P 1'
#
loop_
_entity.id
_entity.type
_entity.pdbx_description
1 polymer ?
#
loop_
_entity_poly.entity_id
_entity_poly.type
_entity_poly.pdbx_seq_one_letter_code
_entity_poly.pdbx_strand_id
1 'polypeptide(L)'
;LRERHLVVEVSGQRAMRWEHNFERVLAVPSQAAALLGLLILRGPQTAAELRTNAERWHRFADTSSVEAFLEELQERSADKGGPLVRLLPKAPGAREARWAQLLCGEPVLPSAPAAHHGAAAAGWPDMNERVAALEAQVAQLQQRLDALTNALGT
;
A
#
# COMPACT_ATOMS: atom_id res chain seq x y z
N LEU A 1 -4.11 0.73 13.91
CA LEU A 1 -2.70 0.65 14.32
C LEU A 1 -2.54 0.94 15.82
N ARG A 2 -3.22 1.95 16.38
CA ARG A 2 -3.22 2.26 17.82
C ARG A 2 -3.76 1.09 18.65
N GLU A 3 -4.91 0.55 18.31
CA GLU A 3 -5.56 -0.57 19.01
C GLU A 3 -4.71 -1.85 19.04
N ARG A 4 -3.82 -2.02 18.07
CA ARG A 4 -2.87 -3.14 18.01
C ARG A 4 -1.50 -2.81 18.59
N HIS A 5 -1.35 -1.65 19.25
CA HIS A 5 -0.09 -1.16 19.82
C HIS A 5 1.10 -1.08 18.84
N LEU A 6 0.82 -1.06 17.53
CA LEU A 6 1.85 -0.96 16.49
C LEU A 6 2.45 0.45 16.38
N VAL A 7 1.75 1.44 16.94
CA VAL A 7 2.17 2.84 16.98
C VAL A 7 1.90 3.38 18.37
N VAL A 8 2.91 4.00 18.96
CA VAL A 8 2.85 4.63 20.30
C VAL A 8 3.07 6.12 20.15
N GLU A 9 2.29 6.88 20.89
CA GLU A 9 2.45 8.32 20.99
C GLU A 9 3.50 8.65 22.06
N VAL A 10 4.56 9.34 21.66
CA VAL A 10 5.63 9.76 22.57
C VAL A 10 5.56 11.27 22.72
N SER A 11 5.31 11.72 23.95
CA SER A 11 5.30 13.13 24.31
C SER A 11 6.75 13.62 24.44
N GLY A 12 7.22 14.42 23.48
CA GLY A 12 8.48 15.14 23.59
C GLY A 12 8.28 16.55 24.13
N GLN A 13 9.35 17.20 24.61
CA GLN A 13 9.30 18.54 25.21
C GLN A 13 8.74 19.65 24.31
N ARG A 14 8.64 19.46 22.99
CA ARG A 14 8.19 20.47 22.02
C ARG A 14 7.13 20.04 21.02
N ALA A 15 6.95 18.73 20.79
CA ALA A 15 5.97 18.22 19.85
C ALA A 15 5.61 16.77 20.15
N MET A 16 4.36 16.40 19.90
CA MET A 16 3.92 15.01 19.88
C MET A 16 4.57 14.27 18.71
N ARG A 17 5.14 13.12 18.99
CA ARG A 17 5.74 12.24 17.96
C ARG A 17 5.09 10.87 18.00
N TRP A 18 5.04 10.24 16.84
CA TRP A 18 4.60 8.87 16.71
C TRP A 18 5.82 7.97 16.53
N GLU A 19 5.90 6.94 17.34
CA GLU A 19 6.94 5.92 17.24
C GLU A 19 6.30 4.58 16.87
N HIS A 20 6.86 3.88 15.89
CA HIS A 20 6.40 2.54 15.54
C HIS A 20 6.98 1.51 16.50
N ASN A 21 6.19 0.50 16.82
CA ASN A 21 6.56 -0.57 17.74
C ASN A 21 6.48 -1.95 17.06
N PHE A 22 6.70 -1.98 15.74
CA PHE A 22 6.55 -3.19 14.93
C PHE A 22 7.44 -4.34 15.42
N GLU A 23 8.70 -4.06 15.65
CA GLU A 23 9.69 -5.06 16.05
C GLU A 23 9.27 -5.79 17.32
N ARG A 24 8.81 -5.05 18.32
CA ARG A 24 8.40 -5.60 19.61
C ARG A 24 7.05 -6.32 19.54
N VAL A 25 6.05 -5.70 18.93
CA VAL A 25 4.67 -6.24 18.90
C VAL A 25 4.57 -7.44 17.99
N LEU A 26 5.26 -7.42 16.85
CA LEU A 26 5.25 -8.53 15.91
C LEU A 26 6.38 -9.53 16.18
N ALA A 27 7.29 -9.24 17.12
CA ALA A 27 8.49 -10.04 17.40
C ALA A 27 9.27 -10.37 16.11
N VAL A 28 9.58 -9.32 15.33
CA VAL A 28 10.33 -9.42 14.06
C VAL A 28 11.58 -8.54 14.12
N PRO A 29 12.66 -8.92 13.42
CA PRO A 29 13.86 -8.09 13.34
C PRO A 29 13.60 -6.81 12.52
N SER A 30 14.45 -5.80 12.67
CA SER A 30 14.32 -4.50 12.00
C SER A 30 14.28 -4.61 10.47
N GLN A 31 15.00 -5.58 9.89
CA GLN A 31 14.96 -5.88 8.46
C GLN A 31 13.55 -6.27 7.99
N ALA A 32 12.94 -7.21 8.70
CA ALA A 32 11.57 -7.66 8.42
C ALA A 32 10.55 -6.55 8.67
N ALA A 33 10.74 -5.73 9.71
CA ALA A 33 9.90 -4.58 10.00
C ALA A 33 9.94 -3.54 8.85
N ALA A 34 11.11 -3.30 8.26
CA ALA A 34 11.27 -2.42 7.10
C ALA A 34 10.50 -2.96 5.87
N LEU A 35 10.60 -4.26 5.59
CA LEU A 35 9.87 -4.89 4.48
C LEU A 35 8.34 -4.83 4.69
N LEU A 36 7.87 -5.14 5.90
CA LEU A 36 6.45 -5.03 6.25
C LEU A 36 5.93 -3.59 6.10
N GLY A 37 6.70 -2.61 6.57
CA GLY A 37 6.36 -1.20 6.43
C GLY A 37 6.22 -0.77 4.97
N LEU A 38 7.11 -1.23 4.10
CA LEU A 38 7.04 -0.95 2.66
C LEU A 38 5.81 -1.60 2.01
N LEU A 39 5.50 -2.85 2.36
CA LEU A 39 4.32 -3.54 1.86
C LEU A 39 3.01 -2.90 2.33
N ILE A 40 2.98 -2.31 3.53
CA ILE A 40 1.83 -1.54 4.03
C ILE A 40 1.68 -0.23 3.27
N LEU A 41 2.78 0.51 3.04
CA LEU A 41 2.75 1.84 2.45
C LEU A 41 2.55 1.81 0.93
N ARG A 42 3.08 0.81 0.24
CA ARG A 42 3.13 0.76 -1.22
C ARG A 42 2.33 -0.39 -1.84
N GLY A 43 1.76 -1.27 -1.00
CA GLY A 43 1.06 -2.46 -1.46
C GLY A 43 2.01 -3.58 -1.93
N PRO A 44 1.49 -4.55 -2.71
CA PRO A 44 2.26 -5.71 -3.15
C PRO A 44 3.43 -5.34 -4.06
N GLN A 45 4.62 -5.90 -3.76
CA GLN A 45 5.88 -5.63 -4.48
C GLN A 45 6.66 -6.92 -4.73
N THR A 46 7.52 -6.92 -5.76
CA THR A 46 8.51 -7.98 -5.97
C THR A 46 9.67 -7.85 -4.98
N ALA A 47 10.45 -8.90 -4.79
CA ALA A 47 11.62 -8.86 -3.91
C ALA A 47 12.66 -7.82 -4.38
N ALA A 48 12.84 -7.67 -5.70
CA ALA A 48 13.71 -6.67 -6.29
C ALA A 48 13.23 -5.22 -6.03
N GLU A 49 11.92 -4.97 -6.17
CA GLU A 49 11.32 -3.68 -5.84
C GLU A 49 11.48 -3.36 -4.33
N LEU A 50 11.23 -4.34 -3.47
CA LEU A 50 11.41 -4.18 -2.02
C LEU A 50 12.86 -3.85 -1.65
N ARG A 51 13.84 -4.55 -2.23
CA ARG A 51 15.26 -4.26 -2.01
C ARG A 51 15.59 -2.80 -2.34
N THR A 52 15.16 -2.34 -3.52
CA THR A 52 15.42 -0.96 -3.98
C THR A 52 14.73 0.06 -3.08
N ASN A 53 13.48 -0.18 -2.73
CA ASN A 53 12.70 0.75 -1.92
C ASN A 53 13.11 0.78 -0.44
N ALA A 54 13.77 -0.29 0.04
CA ALA A 54 14.22 -0.41 1.41
C ALA A 54 15.51 0.35 1.72
N GLU A 55 16.29 0.78 0.72
CA GLU A 55 17.65 1.36 0.91
C GLU A 55 17.71 2.49 1.98
N ARG A 56 16.68 3.27 2.12
CA ARG A 56 16.61 4.35 3.12
C ARG A 56 16.34 3.87 4.55
N TRP A 57 15.74 2.69 4.70
CA TRP A 57 15.34 2.13 6.00
C TRP A 57 16.29 1.03 6.43
N HIS A 58 16.62 0.13 5.50
CA HIS A 58 17.58 -0.94 5.70
C HIS A 58 18.22 -1.34 4.36
N ARG A 59 19.54 -1.45 4.35
CA ARG A 59 20.29 -1.86 3.16
C ARG A 59 20.47 -3.37 3.12
N PHE A 60 19.76 -4.04 2.23
CA PHE A 60 19.92 -5.46 1.97
C PHE A 60 21.10 -5.71 1.02
N ALA A 61 21.85 -6.78 1.26
CA ALA A 61 23.00 -7.14 0.44
C ALA A 61 22.57 -7.45 -1.02
N ASP A 62 21.54 -8.28 -1.16
CA ASP A 62 21.01 -8.74 -2.43
C ASP A 62 19.50 -9.02 -2.35
N THR A 63 18.91 -9.44 -3.46
CA THR A 63 17.50 -9.81 -3.53
C THR A 63 17.20 -11.09 -2.76
N SER A 64 18.15 -12.05 -2.76
CA SER A 64 17.99 -13.33 -2.03
C SER A 64 17.88 -13.11 -0.52
N SER A 65 18.61 -12.12 0.01
CA SER A 65 18.47 -11.72 1.42
C SER A 65 17.05 -11.20 1.74
N VAL A 66 16.45 -10.46 0.83
CA VAL A 66 15.05 -10.00 0.98
C VAL A 66 14.09 -11.18 0.94
N GLU A 67 14.27 -12.09 -0.03
CA GLU A 67 13.45 -13.30 -0.16
C GLU A 67 13.50 -14.15 1.09
N ALA A 68 14.69 -14.39 1.66
CA ALA A 68 14.84 -15.16 2.90
C ALA A 68 14.03 -14.57 4.07
N PHE A 69 14.06 -13.24 4.27
CA PHE A 69 13.23 -12.60 5.29
C PHE A 69 11.73 -12.69 4.99
N LEU A 70 11.32 -12.61 3.73
CA LEU A 70 9.92 -12.75 3.33
C LEU A 70 9.42 -14.18 3.51
N GLU A 71 10.23 -15.17 3.19
CA GLU A 71 9.95 -16.59 3.44
C GLU A 71 9.80 -16.87 4.94
N GLU A 72 10.73 -16.36 5.78
CA GLU A 72 10.63 -16.47 7.23
C GLU A 72 9.32 -15.84 7.76
N LEU A 73 8.91 -14.70 7.22
CA LEU A 73 7.65 -14.04 7.58
C LEU A 73 6.42 -14.81 7.09
N GLN A 74 6.52 -15.55 5.99
CA GLN A 74 5.44 -16.40 5.45
C GLN A 74 5.33 -17.72 6.22
N GLU A 75 6.45 -18.33 6.60
CA GLU A 75 6.50 -19.61 7.31
C GLU A 75 6.31 -19.47 8.83
N ARG A 76 5.99 -18.31 9.29
CA ARG A 76 5.83 -18.00 10.69
C ARG A 76 4.76 -18.88 11.35
N SER A 77 5.13 -19.53 12.47
CA SER A 77 4.21 -20.40 13.22
C SER A 77 3.04 -19.64 13.86
N ALA A 78 1.94 -20.33 14.07
CA ALA A 78 0.74 -19.77 14.70
C ALA A 78 1.03 -19.22 16.11
N ASP A 79 1.94 -19.82 16.86
CA ASP A 79 2.34 -19.38 18.21
C ASP A 79 2.97 -17.99 18.22
N LYS A 80 3.57 -17.58 17.10
CA LYS A 80 4.16 -16.25 16.90
C LYS A 80 3.20 -15.27 16.21
N GLY A 81 1.90 -15.62 16.09
CA GLY A 81 0.88 -14.80 15.45
C GLY A 81 0.63 -15.12 13.98
N GLY A 82 1.20 -16.21 13.46
CA GLY A 82 0.99 -16.69 12.10
C GLY A 82 1.72 -15.90 11.00
N PRO A 83 1.48 -16.23 9.73
CA PRO A 83 2.09 -15.58 8.59
C PRO A 83 1.78 -14.08 8.54
N LEU A 84 2.77 -13.27 8.23
CA LEU A 84 2.63 -11.81 8.10
C LEU A 84 2.66 -11.34 6.65
N VAL A 85 3.17 -12.18 5.75
CA VAL A 85 3.21 -11.92 4.31
C VAL A 85 2.79 -13.17 3.54
N ARG A 86 2.45 -12.98 2.27
CA ARG A 86 2.14 -14.07 1.33
C ARG A 86 2.69 -13.72 -0.03
N LEU A 87 3.27 -14.73 -0.69
CA LEU A 87 3.62 -14.65 -2.09
C LEU A 87 2.35 -14.83 -2.94
N LEU A 88 2.00 -13.81 -3.72
CA LEU A 88 0.83 -13.84 -4.60
C LEU A 88 1.11 -14.68 -5.85
N PRO A 89 0.09 -15.30 -6.44
CA PRO A 89 0.21 -15.92 -7.75
C PRO A 89 0.76 -14.92 -8.77
N LYS A 90 1.62 -15.42 -9.65
CA LYS A 90 2.20 -14.60 -10.71
C LYS A 90 1.11 -14.12 -11.66
N ALA A 91 0.98 -12.80 -11.81
CA ALA A 91 0.02 -12.24 -12.75
C ALA A 91 0.38 -12.58 -14.19
N PRO A 92 -0.61 -12.78 -15.08
CA PRO A 92 -0.36 -13.01 -16.50
C PRO A 92 0.52 -11.91 -17.09
N GLY A 93 1.62 -12.30 -17.75
CA GLY A 93 2.60 -11.37 -18.33
C GLY A 93 3.63 -10.79 -17.35
N ALA A 94 3.49 -11.02 -16.06
CA ALA A 94 4.50 -10.59 -15.08
C ALA A 94 5.72 -11.52 -15.09
N ARG A 95 6.92 -10.94 -14.89
CA ARG A 95 8.16 -11.72 -14.80
C ARG A 95 8.32 -12.37 -13.42
N GLU A 96 7.89 -11.69 -12.37
CA GLU A 96 8.07 -12.09 -10.98
C GLU A 96 6.74 -12.08 -10.22
N ALA A 97 6.63 -12.91 -9.20
CA ALA A 97 5.54 -12.89 -8.25
C ALA A 97 5.71 -11.70 -7.28
N ARG A 98 4.63 -11.25 -6.69
CA ARG A 98 4.63 -10.14 -5.73
C ARG A 98 4.33 -10.63 -4.33
N TRP A 99 4.99 -10.06 -3.37
CA TRP A 99 4.72 -10.27 -1.96
C TRP A 99 3.69 -9.27 -1.45
N ALA A 100 2.75 -9.72 -0.65
CA ALA A 100 1.75 -8.88 0.00
C ALA A 100 1.74 -9.12 1.51
N GLN A 101 1.41 -8.08 2.28
CA GLN A 101 1.24 -8.20 3.72
C GLN A 101 -0.16 -8.70 4.08
N LEU A 102 -0.29 -9.39 5.22
CA LEU A 102 -1.54 -9.96 5.74
C LEU A 102 -2.09 -9.21 6.97
N LEU A 103 -1.39 -8.18 7.45
CA LEU A 103 -1.77 -7.43 8.66
C LEU A 103 -3.11 -6.68 8.52
N CYS A 104 -3.46 -6.30 7.30
CA CYS A 104 -4.71 -5.60 6.98
C CYS A 104 -5.80 -6.53 6.42
N GLY A 105 -5.60 -7.85 6.50
CA GLY A 105 -6.48 -8.87 5.92
C GLY A 105 -5.90 -9.50 4.66
N GLU A 106 -6.64 -10.43 4.08
CA GLU A 106 -6.25 -11.09 2.83
C GLU A 106 -6.14 -10.06 1.70
N PRO A 107 -5.03 -10.09 0.95
CA PRO A 107 -4.89 -9.21 -0.20
C PRO A 107 -5.92 -9.57 -1.26
N VAL A 108 -6.70 -8.60 -1.69
CA VAL A 108 -7.61 -8.77 -2.82
C VAL A 108 -6.73 -8.96 -4.06
N LEU A 109 -6.74 -10.19 -4.61
CA LEU A 109 -6.09 -10.48 -5.88
C LEU A 109 -6.82 -9.70 -6.97
N PRO A 110 -6.17 -8.81 -7.71
CA PRO A 110 -6.79 -8.25 -8.89
C PRO A 110 -7.01 -9.38 -9.90
N SER A 111 -8.27 -9.71 -10.14
CA SER A 111 -8.63 -10.51 -11.32
C SER A 111 -8.13 -9.73 -12.54
N ALA A 112 -7.24 -10.34 -13.34
CA ALA A 112 -6.74 -9.70 -14.55
C ALA A 112 -7.92 -9.31 -15.48
N PRO A 113 -7.83 -8.30 -16.36
CA PRO A 113 -6.63 -7.73 -16.93
C PRO A 113 -6.56 -6.20 -16.96
N ALA A 114 -5.42 -5.64 -16.84
CA ALA A 114 -4.95 -4.56 -17.73
C ALA A 114 -3.60 -4.04 -17.25
N ALA A 115 -2.66 -4.05 -18.16
CA ALA A 115 -1.37 -3.39 -18.01
C ALA A 115 -1.61 -1.90 -17.80
N HIS A 116 -1.27 -1.41 -16.62
CA HIS A 116 -0.96 0.02 -16.46
C HIS A 116 0.01 0.20 -15.29
N HIS A 117 1.03 0.95 -15.58
CA HIS A 117 2.09 1.42 -14.70
C HIS A 117 1.53 2.26 -13.54
N GLY A 118 2.01 2.03 -12.33
CA GLY A 118 1.83 2.96 -11.21
C GLY A 118 0.84 2.49 -10.16
N ALA A 119 1.34 2.48 -8.94
CA ALA A 119 0.65 2.16 -7.70
C ALA A 119 -0.77 2.75 -7.63
N ALA A 120 -1.77 1.87 -7.57
CA ALA A 120 -3.12 2.30 -7.26
C ALA A 120 -3.61 1.56 -6.01
N ALA A 121 -3.94 2.35 -5.01
CA ALA A 121 -4.65 1.94 -3.81
C ALA A 121 -5.97 1.27 -4.17
N ALA A 122 -6.22 0.11 -3.60
CA ALA A 122 -7.50 -0.57 -3.69
C ALA A 122 -8.61 0.30 -3.09
N GLY A 123 -9.68 0.52 -3.84
CA GLY A 123 -10.93 1.07 -3.32
C GLY A 123 -11.34 2.46 -3.83
N TRP A 124 -10.62 3.05 -4.77
CA TRP A 124 -11.05 4.29 -5.39
C TRP A 124 -11.58 3.99 -6.79
N PRO A 125 -12.74 4.54 -7.22
CA PRO A 125 -13.18 4.48 -8.60
C PRO A 125 -12.06 5.01 -9.51
N ASP A 126 -11.92 4.40 -10.69
CA ASP A 126 -10.86 4.76 -11.64
C ASP A 126 -10.77 6.28 -11.75
N MET A 127 -9.56 6.82 -11.62
CA MET A 127 -9.32 8.26 -11.71
C MET A 127 -9.92 8.84 -13.00
N ASN A 128 -9.91 8.07 -14.08
CA ASN A 128 -10.50 8.44 -15.36
C ASN A 128 -12.02 8.51 -15.28
N GLU A 129 -12.68 7.60 -14.56
CA GLU A 129 -14.13 7.67 -14.33
C GLU A 129 -14.52 8.88 -13.48
N ARG A 130 -13.71 9.20 -12.46
CA ARG A 130 -13.92 10.40 -11.65
C ARG A 130 -13.69 11.68 -12.44
N VAL A 131 -12.66 11.72 -13.27
CA VAL A 131 -12.40 12.87 -14.17
C VAL A 131 -13.55 13.04 -15.15
N ALA A 132 -13.98 11.97 -15.83
CA ALA A 132 -15.12 12.02 -16.73
C ALA A 132 -16.42 12.47 -16.05
N ALA A 133 -16.68 11.99 -14.84
CA ALA A 133 -17.85 12.42 -14.07
C ALA A 133 -17.78 13.91 -13.67
N LEU A 134 -16.60 14.40 -13.26
CA LEU A 134 -16.39 15.80 -12.93
C LEU A 134 -16.50 16.71 -14.18
N GLU A 135 -15.95 16.29 -15.30
CA GLU A 135 -16.08 17.00 -16.58
C GLU A 135 -17.55 17.12 -17.01
N ALA A 136 -18.32 16.04 -16.88
CA ALA A 136 -19.76 16.05 -17.16
C ALA A 136 -20.52 17.00 -16.22
N GLN A 137 -20.18 17.05 -14.93
CA GLN A 137 -20.77 17.99 -13.98
C GLN A 137 -20.42 19.44 -14.30
N VAL A 138 -19.19 19.72 -14.68
CA VAL A 138 -18.76 21.06 -15.09
C VAL A 138 -19.53 21.51 -16.34
N ALA A 139 -19.63 20.64 -17.36
CA ALA A 139 -20.40 20.95 -18.56
C ALA A 139 -21.88 21.25 -18.25
N GLN A 140 -22.51 20.48 -17.37
CA GLN A 140 -23.87 20.67 -16.93
C GLN A 140 -24.07 22.00 -16.18
N LEU A 141 -23.11 22.35 -15.29
CA LEU A 141 -23.15 23.63 -14.57
C LEU A 141 -22.99 24.81 -15.52
N GLN A 142 -22.09 24.71 -16.49
CA GLN A 142 -21.93 25.74 -17.53
C GLN A 142 -23.21 25.96 -18.32
N GLN A 143 -23.86 24.89 -18.79
CA GLN A 143 -25.16 25.00 -19.49
C GLN A 143 -26.23 25.67 -18.65
N ARG A 144 -26.31 25.36 -17.35
CA ARG A 144 -27.27 26.00 -16.43
C ARG A 144 -26.95 27.47 -16.24
N LEU A 145 -25.69 27.84 -16.17
CA LEU A 145 -25.23 29.20 -16.02
C LEU A 145 -25.58 30.03 -17.28
N ASP A 146 -25.30 29.47 -18.46
CA ASP A 146 -25.65 30.09 -19.74
C ASP A 146 -27.15 30.27 -19.89
N ALA A 147 -27.93 29.26 -19.50
CA ALA A 147 -29.40 29.36 -19.52
C ALA A 147 -29.93 30.44 -18.57
N LEU A 148 -29.37 30.56 -17.37
CA LEU A 148 -29.71 31.61 -16.40
C LEU A 148 -29.30 33.00 -16.90
N THR A 149 -28.11 33.13 -17.47
CA THR A 149 -27.61 34.39 -18.02
C THR A 149 -28.46 34.87 -19.18
N ASN A 150 -28.88 33.96 -20.07
CA ASN A 150 -29.78 34.26 -21.16
C ASN A 150 -31.20 34.62 -20.68
N ALA A 151 -31.67 34.00 -19.58
CA ALA A 151 -32.97 34.31 -19.00
C ALA A 151 -33.01 35.65 -18.25
N LEU A 152 -31.89 36.10 -17.72
CA LEU A 152 -31.75 37.38 -16.99
C LEU A 152 -31.32 38.53 -17.88
N GLY A 153 -30.84 38.24 -19.08
CA GLY A 153 -30.39 39.27 -20.07
C GLY A 153 -31.47 39.72 -21.06
N THR A 154 -32.72 39.25 -20.85
CA THR A 154 -33.90 39.72 -21.55
C THR A 154 -34.74 40.54 -20.58
#